data_3b8e4882edfcb95f5f6682cbe628928f
#
_entry.id   3b8e4882edfcb95f5f6682cbe628928f
#
_cell.length_a   1.000
_cell.length_b   1.000
_cell.length_c   1.000
_cell.angle_alpha   90.00
_cell.angle_beta   90.00
_cell.angle_gamma   90.00
#
_symmetry.space_group_name_H-M   'P 1'
#
loop_
_entity.id
_entity.type
_entity.pdbx_description
1 polymer ?
#
loop_
_entity_poly.entity_id
_entity_poly.type
_entity_poly.pdbx_seq_one_letter_code
_entity_poly.pdbx_strand_id
1 'polypeptide(L)'
;MAFEHFVQSGTKQLRCGYTTGTCAALAAEGATQLLLTGTAPKTLSVRTPKGWTVEVEPELCEWTDAGKSACCAVRKDAGDDPDVTDGMPVVATVSLGEPSSEEVVIDGGDGIGRVTKPGLDQPVGNAAINRVPRQMIRDAVLDVCEELDFDPAEEGVIQVIISIPGGEETAKKTFNPKLGIEGGLSVLGTSGIVEPMSEQALKDTIAVELRQAFALQEEAGVHRPAVLLTPGNYGKDFLDAKGWSDLGVPVVKISNYVGDALDAAVSIGFKDILLAGHIGKLVKVAGNIMNTHSSVADSRMELLAAHAAVCGAPAELTEQLLDAATTDAALDLLDAAGLKDAVLARVSDAVQKNLTARAGKPVGAVLFSMK
;
A
#
# COMPACT_ATOMS: atom_id res chain seq x y z
N MET A 1 -3.03 25.69 13.03
CA MET A 1 -1.73 25.37 13.69
C MET A 1 -1.04 24.28 12.85
N ALA A 2 0.30 24.23 12.81
CA ALA A 2 0.97 23.14 12.09
C ALA A 2 0.75 21.80 12.85
N PHE A 3 0.50 20.72 12.12
CA PHE A 3 0.38 19.37 12.68
C PHE A 3 1.78 18.86 13.06
N GLU A 4 2.11 18.91 14.35
CA GLU A 4 3.46 18.65 14.87
C GLU A 4 3.55 17.28 15.55
N HIS A 5 3.40 16.21 14.77
CA HIS A 5 3.67 14.85 15.20
C HIS A 5 4.87 14.30 14.45
N PHE A 6 5.73 13.54 15.13
CA PHE A 6 6.97 13.02 14.57
C PHE A 6 7.08 11.52 14.82
N VAL A 7 7.71 10.83 13.86
CA VAL A 7 8.10 9.42 14.00
C VAL A 7 9.61 9.29 13.87
N GLN A 8 10.17 8.31 14.58
CA GLN A 8 11.59 8.02 14.51
C GLN A 8 11.87 7.11 13.31
N SER A 9 12.75 7.54 12.41
CA SER A 9 13.23 6.75 11.28
C SER A 9 14.76 6.68 11.32
N GLY A 10 15.30 5.58 11.83
CA GLY A 10 16.74 5.45 12.11
C GLY A 10 17.21 6.49 13.14
N THR A 11 18.12 7.38 12.72
CA THR A 11 18.64 8.48 13.57
C THR A 11 17.90 9.80 13.38
N LYS A 12 16.90 9.85 12.48
CA LYS A 12 16.17 11.08 12.14
C LYS A 12 14.76 11.05 12.74
N GLN A 13 14.26 12.22 13.13
CA GLN A 13 12.85 12.44 13.37
C GLN A 13 12.22 13.00 12.10
N LEU A 14 11.15 12.38 11.61
CA LEU A 14 10.41 12.81 10.45
C LEU A 14 9.03 13.27 10.88
N ARG A 15 8.59 14.41 10.34
CA ARG A 15 7.27 14.98 10.62
C ARG A 15 6.19 14.20 9.89
N CYS A 16 5.17 13.78 10.62
CA CYS A 16 3.97 13.17 10.07
C CYS A 16 3.11 14.21 9.36
N GLY A 17 2.34 13.72 8.40
CA GLY A 17 1.26 14.43 7.76
C GLY A 17 -0.09 13.78 8.01
N TYR A 18 -1.11 14.18 7.25
CA TYR A 18 -2.43 13.56 7.28
C TYR A 18 -2.88 13.15 5.87
N THR A 19 -3.71 12.11 5.81
CA THR A 19 -4.08 11.45 4.55
C THR A 19 -5.12 12.25 3.75
N THR A 20 -5.30 11.92 2.47
CA THR A 20 -6.42 12.45 1.66
C THR A 20 -7.78 12.16 2.30
N GLY A 21 -7.91 11.01 2.99
CA GLY A 21 -9.13 10.67 3.74
C GLY A 21 -9.41 11.65 4.90
N THR A 22 -8.37 12.04 5.64
CA THR A 22 -8.50 13.04 6.71
C THR A 22 -8.84 14.42 6.16
N CYS A 23 -8.20 14.84 5.05
CA CYS A 23 -8.55 16.09 4.39
C CYS A 23 -10.01 16.10 3.91
N ALA A 24 -10.48 14.99 3.34
CA ALA A 24 -11.86 14.85 2.89
C ALA A 24 -12.88 14.92 4.04
N ALA A 25 -12.57 14.30 5.18
CA ALA A 25 -13.40 14.37 6.38
C ALA A 25 -13.47 15.80 6.95
N LEU A 26 -12.32 16.47 7.10
CA LEU A 26 -12.26 17.87 7.53
C LEU A 26 -13.03 18.80 6.57
N ALA A 27 -12.85 18.63 5.26
CA ALA A 27 -13.57 19.44 4.27
C ALA A 27 -15.09 19.18 4.33
N ALA A 28 -15.51 17.93 4.55
CA ALA A 28 -16.92 17.58 4.68
C ALA A 28 -17.53 18.16 5.98
N GLU A 29 -16.80 18.10 7.11
CA GLU A 29 -17.18 18.77 8.37
C GLU A 29 -17.46 20.26 8.12
N GLY A 30 -16.49 20.98 7.56
CA GLY A 30 -16.60 22.42 7.33
C GLY A 30 -17.72 22.80 6.35
N ALA A 31 -17.89 22.04 5.27
CA ALA A 31 -18.96 22.28 4.32
C ALA A 31 -20.36 22.00 4.94
N THR A 32 -20.50 20.94 5.75
CA THR A 32 -21.73 20.63 6.46
C THR A 32 -22.06 21.70 7.49
N GLN A 33 -21.08 22.18 8.26
CA GLN A 33 -21.29 23.28 9.21
C GLN A 33 -21.76 24.57 8.52
N LEU A 34 -21.14 24.94 7.38
CA LEU A 34 -21.58 26.08 6.58
C LEU A 34 -22.99 25.88 6.05
N LEU A 35 -23.31 24.68 5.53
CA LEU A 35 -24.62 24.36 4.95
C LEU A 35 -25.73 24.51 5.99
N LEU A 36 -25.54 23.99 7.21
CA LEU A 36 -26.58 23.95 8.24
C LEU A 36 -26.68 25.23 9.06
N THR A 37 -25.57 25.96 9.27
CA THR A 37 -25.55 27.18 10.11
C THR A 37 -25.53 28.48 9.31
N GLY A 38 -25.18 28.44 8.03
CA GLY A 38 -24.94 29.62 7.23
C GLY A 38 -23.61 30.33 7.52
N THR A 39 -22.77 29.76 8.39
CA THR A 39 -21.51 30.39 8.85
C THR A 39 -20.33 29.46 8.62
N ALA A 40 -19.33 29.94 7.89
CA ALA A 40 -18.09 29.17 7.66
C ALA A 40 -17.28 29.03 8.96
N PRO A 41 -16.85 27.81 9.32
CA PRO A 41 -15.98 27.59 10.46
C PRO A 41 -14.59 28.20 10.23
N LYS A 42 -13.95 28.65 11.31
CA LYS A 42 -12.56 29.14 11.28
C LYS A 42 -11.55 28.02 11.40
N THR A 43 -11.91 26.96 12.09
CA THR A 43 -11.07 25.80 12.40
C THR A 43 -11.89 24.54 12.22
N LEU A 44 -11.29 23.53 11.64
CA LEU A 44 -11.84 22.18 11.42
C LEU A 44 -11.07 21.20 12.29
N SER A 45 -11.75 20.17 12.82
CA SER A 45 -11.12 19.23 13.77
C SER A 45 -11.71 17.83 13.65
N VAL A 46 -10.91 16.88 13.19
CA VAL A 46 -11.32 15.48 13.04
C VAL A 46 -10.41 14.56 13.83
N ARG A 47 -11.00 13.62 14.57
CA ARG A 47 -10.28 12.53 15.21
C ARG A 47 -10.02 11.41 14.22
N THR A 48 -8.74 11.08 13.99
CA THR A 48 -8.33 10.03 13.07
C THR A 48 -8.45 8.63 13.69
N PRO A 49 -8.52 7.55 12.87
CA PRO A 49 -8.50 6.17 13.36
C PRO A 49 -7.24 5.84 14.20
N LYS A 50 -6.13 6.56 13.99
CA LYS A 50 -4.93 6.47 14.84
C LYS A 50 -5.16 7.00 16.26
N GLY A 51 -6.26 7.70 16.49
CA GLY A 51 -6.60 8.32 17.78
C GLY A 51 -6.02 9.72 17.96
N TRP A 52 -5.36 10.28 16.94
CA TRP A 52 -4.86 11.65 16.95
C TRP A 52 -5.90 12.60 16.35
N THR A 53 -5.99 13.79 16.92
CA THR A 53 -6.82 14.86 16.36
C THR A 53 -6.00 15.69 15.39
N VAL A 54 -6.55 15.92 14.19
CA VAL A 54 -5.99 16.84 13.20
C VAL A 54 -6.85 18.08 13.18
N GLU A 55 -6.23 19.22 13.46
CA GLU A 55 -6.88 20.51 13.51
C GLU A 55 -6.25 21.45 12.49
N VAL A 56 -7.06 22.03 11.59
CA VAL A 56 -6.59 22.89 10.50
C VAL A 56 -7.54 24.07 10.28
N GLU A 57 -7.04 25.15 9.69
CA GLU A 57 -7.88 26.18 9.08
C GLU A 57 -8.25 25.76 7.65
N PRO A 58 -9.51 25.90 7.21
CA PRO A 58 -9.88 25.62 5.84
C PRO A 58 -9.18 26.63 4.89
N GLU A 59 -8.76 26.14 3.71
CA GLU A 59 -8.25 27.02 2.66
C GLU A 59 -9.39 27.84 2.02
N LEU A 60 -10.55 27.23 1.92
CA LEU A 60 -11.78 27.81 1.38
C LEU A 60 -12.97 27.22 2.12
N CYS A 61 -13.98 28.03 2.43
CA CYS A 61 -15.27 27.54 2.89
C CYS A 61 -16.34 28.55 2.46
N GLU A 62 -17.09 28.23 1.39
CA GLU A 62 -18.02 29.16 0.76
C GLU A 62 -19.24 28.46 0.16
N TRP A 63 -20.27 29.24 -0.10
CA TRP A 63 -21.44 28.78 -0.82
C TRP A 63 -21.17 28.60 -2.31
N THR A 64 -21.74 27.55 -2.89
CA THR A 64 -21.72 27.29 -4.32
C THR A 64 -23.14 27.07 -4.84
N ASP A 65 -23.30 26.91 -6.18
CA ASP A 65 -24.59 26.63 -6.83
C ASP A 65 -25.72 27.60 -6.39
N ALA A 66 -25.41 28.89 -6.42
CA ALA A 66 -26.35 29.96 -6.03
C ALA A 66 -26.92 29.78 -4.58
N GLY A 67 -26.13 29.23 -3.68
CA GLY A 67 -26.49 29.05 -2.27
C GLY A 67 -27.22 27.75 -1.96
N LYS A 68 -27.21 26.77 -2.87
CA LYS A 68 -27.81 25.45 -2.64
C LYS A 68 -26.84 24.43 -2.08
N SER A 69 -25.55 24.65 -2.25
CA SER A 69 -24.49 23.76 -1.78
C SER A 69 -23.41 24.58 -1.07
N ALA A 70 -22.79 23.99 -0.08
CA ALA A 70 -21.61 24.51 0.60
C ALA A 70 -20.36 23.76 0.13
N CYS A 71 -19.26 24.47 -0.05
CA CYS A 71 -17.99 23.93 -0.49
C CYS A 71 -16.90 24.29 0.55
N CYS A 72 -16.12 23.32 0.96
CA CYS A 72 -14.95 23.53 1.82
C CYS A 72 -13.74 22.80 1.25
N ALA A 73 -12.55 23.41 1.37
CA ALA A 73 -11.30 22.86 0.89
C ALA A 73 -10.26 22.80 2.00
N VAL A 74 -9.56 21.69 2.08
CA VAL A 74 -8.42 21.47 2.98
C VAL A 74 -7.19 21.09 2.16
N ARG A 75 -6.09 21.81 2.36
CA ARG A 75 -4.82 21.52 1.71
C ARG A 75 -4.15 20.32 2.39
N LYS A 76 -3.78 19.33 1.60
CA LYS A 76 -3.06 18.16 2.12
C LYS A 76 -1.66 18.55 2.57
N ASP A 77 -1.27 18.08 3.74
CA ASP A 77 0.09 18.14 4.27
C ASP A 77 0.58 16.70 4.48
N ALA A 78 1.54 16.27 3.67
CA ALA A 78 2.13 14.93 3.75
C ALA A 78 3.28 14.84 4.77
N GLY A 79 3.63 15.92 5.44
CA GLY A 79 4.80 15.95 6.32
C GLY A 79 6.10 15.81 5.54
N ASP A 80 6.99 14.97 6.03
CA ASP A 80 8.27 14.68 5.36
C ASP A 80 8.18 13.48 4.39
N ASP A 81 6.96 12.99 4.08
CA ASP A 81 6.77 11.91 3.11
C ASP A 81 6.80 12.46 1.67
N PRO A 82 7.51 11.80 0.72
CA PRO A 82 7.56 12.23 -0.67
C PRO A 82 6.27 11.86 -1.44
N ASP A 83 5.13 12.29 -0.95
CA ASP A 83 3.81 12.02 -1.53
C ASP A 83 3.51 12.99 -2.68
N VAL A 84 3.17 12.47 -3.86
CA VAL A 84 2.83 13.27 -5.05
C VAL A 84 1.55 14.10 -4.88
N THR A 85 0.75 13.83 -3.86
CA THR A 85 -0.47 14.55 -3.52
C THR A 85 -0.24 15.64 -2.46
N ASP A 86 1.00 15.83 -1.99
CA ASP A 86 1.32 16.90 -1.06
C ASP A 86 0.95 18.27 -1.62
N GLY A 87 0.37 19.13 -0.77
CA GLY A 87 -0.08 20.47 -1.16
C GLY A 87 -1.31 20.53 -2.05
N MET A 88 -1.92 19.40 -2.47
CA MET A 88 -3.15 19.42 -3.26
C MET A 88 -4.37 19.77 -2.40
N PRO A 89 -5.31 20.58 -2.91
CA PRO A 89 -6.57 20.83 -2.23
C PRO A 89 -7.48 19.61 -2.34
N VAL A 90 -8.02 19.18 -1.21
CA VAL A 90 -9.10 18.18 -1.13
C VAL A 90 -10.37 18.94 -0.80
N VAL A 91 -11.35 18.83 -1.67
CA VAL A 91 -12.58 19.64 -1.63
C VAL A 91 -13.76 18.75 -1.33
N ALA A 92 -14.63 19.16 -0.42
CA ALA A 92 -15.95 18.59 -0.23
C ALA A 92 -17.02 19.60 -0.63
N THR A 93 -17.94 19.19 -1.50
CA THR A 93 -19.17 19.93 -1.79
C THR A 93 -20.33 19.19 -1.16
N VAL A 94 -21.06 19.89 -0.30
CA VAL A 94 -22.15 19.31 0.49
C VAL A 94 -23.47 20.00 0.15
N SER A 95 -24.53 19.21 -0.03
CA SER A 95 -25.89 19.66 -0.30
C SER A 95 -26.91 18.80 0.42
N LEU A 96 -28.15 19.31 0.56
CA LEU A 96 -29.28 18.55 1.06
C LEU A 96 -29.99 17.87 -0.10
N GLY A 97 -30.29 16.58 0.06
CA GLY A 97 -31.20 15.82 -0.79
C GLY A 97 -32.55 15.57 -0.11
N GLU A 98 -33.43 14.87 -0.81
CA GLU A 98 -34.69 14.44 -0.22
C GLU A 98 -34.45 13.46 0.94
N PRO A 99 -35.31 13.45 1.98
CA PRO A 99 -35.18 12.50 3.09
C PRO A 99 -35.15 11.05 2.61
N SER A 100 -34.27 10.26 3.18
CA SER A 100 -34.15 8.84 2.84
C SER A 100 -33.68 8.04 4.06
N SER A 101 -33.63 6.70 3.92
CA SER A 101 -33.07 5.84 4.94
C SER A 101 -31.51 5.93 5.04
N GLU A 102 -30.86 6.53 4.05
CA GLU A 102 -29.44 6.85 4.10
C GLU A 102 -29.27 8.27 4.64
N GLU A 103 -28.51 8.43 5.70
CA GLU A 103 -28.26 9.74 6.32
C GLU A 103 -27.23 10.55 5.54
N VAL A 104 -26.18 9.87 5.04
CA VAL A 104 -25.06 10.48 4.31
C VAL A 104 -24.72 9.67 3.07
N VAL A 105 -24.77 10.31 1.90
CA VAL A 105 -24.37 9.72 0.60
C VAL A 105 -23.05 10.35 0.18
N ILE A 106 -22.04 9.53 -0.13
CA ILE A 106 -20.71 9.99 -0.49
C ILE A 106 -20.34 9.49 -1.89
N ASP A 107 -19.93 10.42 -2.76
CA ASP A 107 -19.41 10.07 -4.08
C ASP A 107 -18.18 10.93 -4.46
N GLY A 108 -17.52 10.58 -5.55
CA GLY A 108 -16.36 11.29 -6.10
C GLY A 108 -16.75 12.21 -7.25
N GLY A 109 -16.23 13.42 -7.22
CA GLY A 109 -16.30 14.43 -8.27
C GLY A 109 -14.98 14.53 -9.05
N ASP A 110 -14.66 15.76 -9.48
CA ASP A 110 -13.47 16.06 -10.27
C ASP A 110 -12.19 15.56 -9.61
N GLY A 111 -11.33 14.90 -10.40
CA GLY A 111 -10.04 14.37 -9.97
C GLY A 111 -10.09 13.15 -9.04
N ILE A 112 -11.30 12.61 -8.73
CA ILE A 112 -11.44 11.32 -8.05
C ILE A 112 -11.66 10.22 -9.07
N GLY A 113 -10.84 9.17 -8.99
CA GLY A 113 -10.94 8.04 -9.90
C GLY A 113 -12.13 7.13 -9.62
N ARG A 114 -12.52 6.37 -10.65
CA ARG A 114 -13.50 5.29 -10.55
C ARG A 114 -12.82 3.93 -10.59
N VAL A 115 -13.34 3.01 -9.81
CA VAL A 115 -12.87 1.61 -9.80
C VAL A 115 -13.35 0.92 -11.07
N THR A 116 -12.43 0.35 -11.86
CA THR A 116 -12.74 -0.37 -13.10
C THR A 116 -12.40 -1.86 -13.05
N LYS A 117 -11.71 -2.30 -11.98
CA LYS A 117 -11.30 -3.70 -11.79
C LYS A 117 -11.70 -4.20 -10.41
N PRO A 118 -12.03 -5.49 -10.27
CA PRO A 118 -12.37 -6.09 -8.98
C PRO A 118 -11.14 -6.22 -8.06
N GLY A 119 -11.39 -6.55 -6.79
CA GLY A 119 -10.34 -6.79 -5.78
C GLY A 119 -9.83 -5.55 -5.05
N LEU A 120 -10.40 -4.37 -5.35
CA LEU A 120 -10.21 -3.16 -4.59
C LEU A 120 -11.20 -3.05 -3.43
N ASP A 121 -11.00 -2.06 -2.56
CA ASP A 121 -11.87 -1.82 -1.40
C ASP A 121 -13.30 -1.45 -1.80
N GLN A 122 -13.46 -0.76 -2.95
CA GLN A 122 -14.74 -0.36 -3.49
C GLN A 122 -15.14 -1.23 -4.69
N PRO A 123 -16.44 -1.49 -4.87
CA PRO A 123 -16.96 -2.17 -6.05
C PRO A 123 -16.63 -1.43 -7.36
N VAL A 124 -16.62 -2.18 -8.46
CA VAL A 124 -16.47 -1.62 -9.82
C VAL A 124 -17.59 -0.60 -10.08
N GLY A 125 -17.23 0.54 -10.65
CA GLY A 125 -18.11 1.67 -10.93
C GLY A 125 -18.15 2.73 -9.82
N ASN A 126 -17.81 2.40 -8.59
CA ASN A 126 -17.79 3.34 -7.47
C ASN A 126 -16.60 4.30 -7.53
N ALA A 127 -16.77 5.46 -6.89
CA ALA A 127 -15.64 6.35 -6.62
C ALA A 127 -14.59 5.66 -5.77
N ALA A 128 -13.31 5.86 -6.11
CA ALA A 128 -12.18 5.29 -5.41
C ALA A 128 -11.92 5.98 -4.05
N ILE A 129 -12.96 6.04 -3.22
CA ILE A 129 -12.92 6.52 -1.84
C ILE A 129 -13.04 5.29 -0.94
N ASN A 130 -11.93 4.90 -0.31
CA ASN A 130 -11.86 3.67 0.47
C ASN A 130 -12.76 3.69 1.71
N ARG A 131 -13.04 2.52 2.26
CA ARG A 131 -13.98 2.34 3.38
C ARG A 131 -13.64 3.21 4.59
N VAL A 132 -12.39 3.27 5.02
CA VAL A 132 -11.99 4.07 6.18
C VAL A 132 -12.19 5.57 5.93
N PRO A 133 -11.71 6.18 4.83
CA PRO A 133 -12.09 7.54 4.44
C PRO A 133 -13.61 7.79 4.38
N ARG A 134 -14.39 6.88 3.80
CA ARG A 134 -15.86 7.00 3.78
C ARG A 134 -16.45 7.06 5.19
N GLN A 135 -15.93 6.21 6.09
CA GLN A 135 -16.36 6.23 7.49
C GLN A 135 -15.98 7.55 8.17
N MET A 136 -14.75 8.02 7.99
CA MET A 136 -14.30 9.30 8.56
C MET A 136 -15.14 10.48 8.06
N ILE A 137 -15.48 10.51 6.76
CA ILE A 137 -16.35 11.54 6.18
C ILE A 137 -17.74 11.47 6.80
N ARG A 138 -18.31 10.25 6.89
CA ARG A 138 -19.65 10.03 7.48
C ARG A 138 -19.69 10.48 8.94
N ASP A 139 -18.71 10.06 9.74
CA ASP A 139 -18.63 10.41 11.16
C ASP A 139 -18.51 11.94 11.32
N ALA A 140 -17.62 12.60 10.58
CA ALA A 140 -17.45 14.04 10.64
C ALA A 140 -18.72 14.83 10.28
N VAL A 141 -19.50 14.34 9.28
CA VAL A 141 -20.78 14.94 8.89
C VAL A 141 -21.84 14.72 9.98
N LEU A 142 -21.95 13.50 10.51
CA LEU A 142 -22.95 13.16 11.54
C LEU A 142 -22.64 13.83 12.86
N ASP A 143 -21.38 14.01 13.25
CA ASP A 143 -20.98 14.77 14.44
C ASP A 143 -21.51 16.21 14.36
N VAL A 144 -21.39 16.87 13.19
CA VAL A 144 -21.95 18.21 12.97
C VAL A 144 -23.49 18.21 13.03
N CYS A 145 -24.12 17.19 12.46
CA CYS A 145 -25.59 17.05 12.52
C CYS A 145 -26.08 16.87 13.96
N GLU A 146 -25.40 16.03 14.76
CA GLU A 146 -25.71 15.81 16.17
C GLU A 146 -25.52 17.09 17.01
N GLU A 147 -24.42 17.83 16.79
CA GLU A 147 -24.17 19.11 17.48
C GLU A 147 -25.21 20.17 17.19
N LEU A 148 -25.89 20.10 16.05
CA LEU A 148 -26.87 21.09 15.59
C LEU A 148 -28.34 20.60 15.75
N ASP A 149 -28.57 19.44 16.37
CA ASP A 149 -29.89 18.79 16.47
C ASP A 149 -30.58 18.61 15.11
N PHE A 150 -29.80 18.34 14.03
CA PHE A 150 -30.28 18.08 12.69
C PHE A 150 -30.39 16.57 12.44
N ASP A 151 -31.59 16.08 12.05
CA ASP A 151 -31.81 14.67 11.71
C ASP A 151 -31.82 14.47 10.17
N PRO A 152 -30.69 13.92 9.60
CA PRO A 152 -30.64 13.72 8.16
C PRO A 152 -31.70 12.77 7.60
N ALA A 153 -32.23 11.85 8.39
CA ALA A 153 -33.30 10.93 7.96
C ALA A 153 -34.66 11.61 7.81
N GLU A 154 -34.92 12.62 8.60
CA GLU A 154 -36.18 13.37 8.58
C GLU A 154 -36.10 14.67 7.80
N GLU A 155 -34.99 15.40 7.90
CA GLU A 155 -34.82 16.76 7.37
C GLU A 155 -34.20 16.78 5.98
N GLY A 156 -33.44 15.76 5.59
CA GLY A 156 -32.84 15.59 4.27
C GLY A 156 -31.47 14.99 4.28
N VAL A 157 -31.22 14.01 3.40
CA VAL A 157 -29.95 13.31 3.30
C VAL A 157 -28.80 14.28 2.98
N ILE A 158 -27.69 14.14 3.69
CA ILE A 158 -26.49 14.92 3.39
C ILE A 158 -25.75 14.28 2.23
N GLN A 159 -25.67 14.97 1.09
CA GLN A 159 -24.92 14.53 -0.09
C GLN A 159 -23.53 15.16 -0.07
N VAL A 160 -22.48 14.33 -0.11
CA VAL A 160 -21.08 14.76 -0.06
C VAL A 160 -20.37 14.33 -1.34
N ILE A 161 -19.87 15.29 -2.09
CA ILE A 161 -19.04 15.05 -3.28
C ILE A 161 -17.59 15.47 -2.96
N ILE A 162 -16.68 14.52 -3.00
CA ILE A 162 -15.25 14.76 -2.78
C ILE A 162 -14.54 14.97 -4.12
N SER A 163 -13.78 16.05 -4.23
CA SER A 163 -13.00 16.40 -5.42
C SER A 163 -11.55 16.72 -5.06
N ILE A 164 -10.64 16.44 -5.99
CA ILE A 164 -9.21 16.83 -5.89
C ILE A 164 -8.83 17.47 -7.23
N PRO A 165 -8.97 18.81 -7.39
CA PRO A 165 -8.62 19.48 -8.62
C PRO A 165 -7.20 19.14 -9.10
N GLY A 166 -7.05 18.77 -10.38
CA GLY A 166 -5.78 18.29 -10.94
C GLY A 166 -5.45 16.82 -10.60
N GLY A 167 -6.35 16.11 -9.92
CA GLY A 167 -6.15 14.72 -9.50
C GLY A 167 -5.99 13.75 -10.67
N GLU A 168 -6.65 13.98 -11.81
CA GLU A 168 -6.53 13.15 -13.00
C GLU A 168 -5.08 13.12 -13.53
N GLU A 169 -4.44 14.27 -13.66
CA GLU A 169 -3.04 14.37 -14.11
C GLU A 169 -2.07 13.78 -13.08
N THR A 170 -2.32 14.02 -11.80
CA THR A 170 -1.49 13.50 -10.71
C THR A 170 -1.59 11.97 -10.61
N ALA A 171 -2.79 11.40 -10.85
CA ALA A 171 -3.01 9.96 -10.82
C ALA A 171 -2.11 9.18 -11.80
N LYS A 172 -1.75 9.77 -12.93
CA LYS A 172 -0.83 9.18 -13.92
C LYS A 172 0.55 8.87 -13.34
N LYS A 173 0.96 9.56 -12.26
CA LYS A 173 2.23 9.38 -11.56
C LYS A 173 2.12 8.40 -10.38
N THR A 174 0.95 7.85 -10.13
CA THR A 174 0.66 6.92 -9.03
C THR A 174 0.49 5.48 -9.53
N PHE A 175 0.18 4.57 -8.61
CA PHE A 175 -0.18 3.19 -8.96
C PHE A 175 -1.65 3.05 -9.41
N ASN A 176 -2.48 4.07 -9.30
CA ASN A 176 -3.92 4.00 -9.60
C ASN A 176 -4.24 3.40 -10.97
N PRO A 177 -3.61 3.82 -12.10
CA PRO A 177 -3.91 3.24 -13.39
C PRO A 177 -3.62 1.73 -13.47
N LYS A 178 -2.58 1.26 -12.79
CA LYS A 178 -2.24 -0.18 -12.73
C LYS A 178 -3.26 -0.97 -11.95
N LEU A 179 -3.79 -0.37 -10.88
CA LEU A 179 -4.82 -0.94 -10.02
C LEU A 179 -6.23 -0.83 -10.63
N GLY A 180 -6.39 -0.27 -11.83
CA GLY A 180 -7.71 -0.07 -12.43
C GLY A 180 -8.54 0.99 -11.69
N ILE A 181 -7.89 2.05 -11.27
CA ILE A 181 -8.54 3.28 -10.83
C ILE A 181 -8.31 4.31 -11.94
N GLU A 182 -9.36 4.70 -12.63
CA GLU A 182 -9.30 5.54 -13.81
C GLU A 182 -9.97 6.90 -13.57
N GLY A 183 -9.49 7.93 -14.26
CA GLY A 183 -10.05 9.29 -14.21
C GLY A 183 -9.61 10.13 -13.02
N GLY A 184 -8.78 9.62 -12.10
CA GLY A 184 -8.33 10.41 -10.97
C GLY A 184 -7.59 9.65 -9.87
N LEU A 185 -7.43 10.33 -8.75
CA LEU A 185 -6.80 9.82 -7.53
C LEU A 185 -7.78 8.96 -6.72
N SER A 186 -7.23 8.12 -5.85
CA SER A 186 -7.98 7.47 -4.78
C SER A 186 -7.88 8.27 -3.48
N VAL A 187 -8.98 8.32 -2.74
CA VAL A 187 -9.00 8.81 -1.35
C VAL A 187 -8.73 7.64 -0.43
N LEU A 188 -7.58 7.65 0.22
CA LEU A 188 -7.09 6.54 1.03
C LEU A 188 -6.53 7.03 2.37
N GLY A 189 -6.23 6.07 3.25
CA GLY A 189 -5.63 6.29 4.57
C GLY A 189 -6.34 5.46 5.63
N THR A 190 -5.72 4.37 6.08
CA THR A 190 -6.29 3.46 7.08
C THR A 190 -6.18 4.02 8.50
N SER A 191 -5.13 4.79 8.78
CA SER A 191 -4.87 5.43 10.07
C SER A 191 -5.30 6.91 10.13
N GLY A 192 -5.59 7.53 8.98
CA GLY A 192 -5.81 8.96 8.83
C GLY A 192 -4.52 9.80 8.84
N ILE A 193 -3.38 9.21 9.19
CA ILE A 193 -2.08 9.87 9.34
C ILE A 193 -1.10 9.34 8.29
N VAL A 194 -0.30 10.24 7.72
CA VAL A 194 0.85 9.89 6.88
C VAL A 194 2.08 9.78 7.78
N GLU A 195 2.61 8.59 7.91
CA GLU A 195 3.91 8.35 8.54
C GLU A 195 4.97 8.25 7.45
N PRO A 196 5.94 9.18 7.40
CA PRO A 196 6.95 9.18 6.36
C PRO A 196 7.76 7.89 6.33
N MET A 197 8.03 7.37 5.12
CA MET A 197 8.79 6.13 4.90
C MET A 197 8.14 4.89 5.54
N SER A 198 6.82 4.86 5.63
CA SER A 198 6.08 3.77 6.27
C SER A 198 6.28 2.43 5.55
N GLU A 199 6.87 1.46 6.25
CA GLU A 199 6.93 0.07 5.77
C GLU A 199 5.52 -0.54 5.65
N GLN A 200 4.60 -0.13 6.52
CA GLN A 200 3.22 -0.62 6.50
C GLN A 200 2.51 -0.20 5.20
N ALA A 201 2.71 1.02 4.73
CA ALA A 201 2.13 1.47 3.46
C ALA A 201 2.60 0.63 2.27
N LEU A 202 3.87 0.22 2.25
CA LEU A 202 4.41 -0.68 1.22
C LEU A 202 3.80 -2.09 1.31
N LYS A 203 3.63 -2.63 2.53
CA LYS A 203 2.99 -3.92 2.76
C LYS A 203 1.52 -3.90 2.35
N ASP A 204 0.81 -2.82 2.66
CA ASP A 204 -0.60 -2.63 2.28
C ASP A 204 -0.75 -2.57 0.76
N THR A 205 0.16 -1.90 0.06
CA THR A 205 0.20 -1.86 -1.41
C THR A 205 0.38 -3.26 -2.01
N ILE A 206 1.31 -4.04 -1.48
CA ILE A 206 1.52 -5.44 -1.91
C ILE A 206 0.24 -6.27 -1.69
N ALA A 207 -0.42 -6.11 -0.55
CA ALA A 207 -1.66 -6.82 -0.25
C ALA A 207 -2.81 -6.42 -1.20
N VAL A 208 -2.87 -5.15 -1.61
CA VAL A 208 -3.85 -4.67 -2.62
C VAL A 208 -3.56 -5.30 -3.99
N GLU A 209 -2.32 -5.29 -4.46
CA GLU A 209 -1.94 -5.93 -5.73
C GLU A 209 -2.25 -7.43 -5.73
N LEU A 210 -2.01 -8.13 -4.61
CA LEU A 210 -2.34 -9.54 -4.47
C LEU A 210 -3.85 -9.80 -4.52
N ARG A 211 -4.67 -9.01 -3.80
CA ARG A 211 -6.14 -9.16 -3.83
C ARG A 211 -6.69 -8.94 -5.23
N GLN A 212 -6.18 -7.93 -5.94
CA GLN A 212 -6.60 -7.68 -7.31
C GLN A 212 -6.21 -8.81 -8.26
N ALA A 213 -4.96 -9.29 -8.16
CA ALA A 213 -4.48 -10.42 -8.95
C ALA A 213 -5.30 -11.69 -8.71
N PHE A 214 -5.76 -11.91 -7.49
CA PHE A 214 -6.63 -13.02 -7.14
C PHE A 214 -8.04 -12.86 -7.71
N ALA A 215 -8.67 -11.70 -7.49
CA ALA A 215 -10.03 -11.41 -7.96
C ALA A 215 -10.16 -11.52 -9.49
N LEU A 216 -9.16 -11.04 -10.25
CA LEU A 216 -9.14 -11.20 -11.71
C LEU A 216 -9.07 -12.66 -12.15
N GLN A 217 -8.35 -13.51 -11.41
CA GLN A 217 -8.33 -14.94 -11.70
C GLN A 217 -9.64 -15.64 -11.35
N GLU A 218 -10.30 -15.24 -10.24
CA GLU A 218 -11.64 -15.75 -9.89
C GLU A 218 -12.68 -15.37 -10.97
N GLU A 219 -12.70 -14.13 -11.44
CA GLU A 219 -13.58 -13.70 -12.54
C GLU A 219 -13.31 -14.45 -13.84
N ALA A 220 -12.04 -14.75 -14.12
CA ALA A 220 -11.65 -15.56 -15.27
C ALA A 220 -11.95 -17.07 -15.10
N GLY A 221 -12.53 -17.49 -13.97
CA GLY A 221 -12.86 -18.88 -13.69
C GLY A 221 -11.64 -19.78 -13.44
N VAL A 222 -10.52 -19.23 -13.00
CA VAL A 222 -9.31 -20.01 -12.69
C VAL A 222 -9.53 -20.83 -11.41
N HIS A 223 -9.73 -22.14 -11.53
CA HIS A 223 -9.97 -23.02 -10.41
C HIS A 223 -8.81 -23.12 -9.40
N ARG A 224 -7.60 -22.81 -9.85
CA ARG A 224 -6.38 -22.89 -9.05
C ARG A 224 -5.57 -21.60 -9.16
N PRO A 225 -6.00 -20.53 -8.47
CA PRO A 225 -5.31 -19.26 -8.52
C PRO A 225 -3.84 -19.39 -8.11
N ALA A 226 -2.94 -18.80 -8.93
CA ALA A 226 -1.51 -18.85 -8.75
C ALA A 226 -0.90 -17.44 -8.77
N VAL A 227 0.26 -17.26 -8.13
CA VAL A 227 0.99 -15.99 -8.14
C VAL A 227 2.51 -16.20 -8.17
N LEU A 228 3.20 -15.35 -8.94
CA LEU A 228 4.65 -15.21 -8.94
C LEU A 228 5.01 -14.00 -8.07
N LEU A 229 5.76 -14.23 -7.00
CA LEU A 229 6.27 -13.19 -6.11
C LEU A 229 7.72 -12.87 -6.46
N THR A 230 8.08 -11.60 -6.55
CA THR A 230 9.47 -11.21 -6.86
C THR A 230 9.96 -10.00 -6.08
N PRO A 231 11.15 -10.08 -5.43
CA PRO A 231 11.78 -8.95 -4.75
C PRO A 231 12.42 -7.98 -5.75
N GLY A 232 11.63 -7.04 -6.28
CA GLY A 232 12.13 -5.93 -7.12
C GLY A 232 12.22 -6.25 -8.61
N ASN A 233 12.91 -5.38 -9.37
CA ASN A 233 12.90 -5.40 -10.83
C ASN A 233 13.67 -6.58 -11.43
N TYR A 234 14.84 -6.91 -10.87
CA TYR A 234 15.65 -8.03 -11.39
C TYR A 234 14.88 -9.35 -11.49
N GLY A 235 13.97 -9.61 -10.54
CA GLY A 235 13.15 -10.80 -10.59
C GLY A 235 12.13 -10.74 -11.72
N LYS A 236 11.53 -9.59 -11.97
CA LYS A 236 10.63 -9.40 -13.09
C LYS A 236 11.37 -9.57 -14.41
N ASP A 237 12.53 -8.93 -14.58
CA ASP A 237 13.36 -9.02 -15.78
C ASP A 237 13.78 -10.48 -16.06
N PHE A 238 14.10 -11.25 -15.02
CA PHE A 238 14.40 -12.68 -15.13
C PHE A 238 13.17 -13.48 -15.62
N LEU A 239 12.00 -13.24 -15.04
CA LEU A 239 10.76 -13.91 -15.42
C LEU A 239 10.38 -13.59 -16.86
N ASP A 240 10.52 -12.32 -17.27
CA ASP A 240 10.30 -11.87 -18.65
C ASP A 240 11.28 -12.56 -19.62
N ALA A 241 12.57 -12.60 -19.30
CA ALA A 241 13.60 -13.25 -20.11
C ALA A 241 13.40 -14.77 -20.26
N LYS A 242 12.73 -15.42 -19.30
CA LYS A 242 12.37 -16.85 -19.34
C LYS A 242 11.01 -17.10 -19.99
N GLY A 243 10.28 -16.07 -20.42
CA GLY A 243 8.91 -16.18 -20.93
C GLY A 243 7.89 -16.59 -19.89
N TRP A 244 8.22 -16.47 -18.58
CA TRP A 244 7.30 -16.87 -17.51
C TRP A 244 6.23 -15.82 -17.23
N SER A 245 6.47 -14.57 -17.59
CA SER A 245 5.44 -13.51 -17.56
C SER A 245 4.29 -13.79 -18.54
N ASP A 246 4.52 -14.59 -19.58
CA ASP A 246 3.52 -14.95 -20.59
C ASP A 246 2.65 -16.16 -20.20
N LEU A 247 2.93 -16.78 -19.05
CA LEU A 247 2.16 -17.94 -18.57
C LEU A 247 0.75 -17.61 -18.08
N GLY A 248 0.34 -16.32 -18.13
CA GLY A 248 -0.96 -15.88 -17.62
C GLY A 248 -1.08 -15.90 -16.09
N VAL A 249 0.04 -16.08 -15.38
CA VAL A 249 0.12 -16.01 -13.92
C VAL A 249 0.58 -14.61 -13.52
N PRO A 250 -0.15 -13.89 -12.64
CA PRO A 250 0.24 -12.54 -12.24
C PRO A 250 1.58 -12.53 -11.50
N VAL A 251 2.37 -11.51 -11.79
CA VAL A 251 3.66 -11.24 -11.14
C VAL A 251 3.49 -10.04 -10.20
N VAL A 252 3.68 -10.25 -8.91
CA VAL A 252 3.58 -9.20 -7.88
C VAL A 252 4.97 -8.90 -7.32
N LYS A 253 5.31 -7.60 -7.32
CA LYS A 253 6.57 -7.12 -6.74
C LYS A 253 6.42 -6.93 -5.24
N ILE A 254 7.25 -7.61 -4.47
CA ILE A 254 7.13 -7.66 -3.00
C ILE A 254 8.24 -6.90 -2.26
N SER A 255 9.08 -6.13 -2.96
CA SER A 255 10.21 -5.42 -2.37
C SER A 255 11.09 -6.34 -1.50
N ASN A 256 11.24 -6.04 -0.22
CA ASN A 256 11.98 -6.85 0.76
C ASN A 256 11.05 -7.68 1.67
N TYR A 257 9.73 -7.55 1.52
CA TYR A 257 8.71 -8.08 2.44
C TYR A 257 8.25 -9.49 2.04
N VAL A 258 9.20 -10.43 1.95
CA VAL A 258 8.92 -11.83 1.54
C VAL A 258 7.88 -12.49 2.45
N GLY A 259 8.04 -12.34 3.77
CA GLY A 259 7.14 -12.94 4.74
C GLY A 259 5.74 -12.35 4.69
N ASP A 260 5.63 -11.01 4.71
CA ASP A 260 4.34 -10.31 4.67
C ASP A 260 3.57 -10.61 3.38
N ALA A 261 4.27 -10.63 2.24
CA ALA A 261 3.67 -10.97 0.95
C ALA A 261 3.19 -12.43 0.88
N LEU A 262 3.97 -13.36 1.44
CA LEU A 262 3.60 -14.77 1.50
C LEU A 262 2.36 -14.97 2.38
N ASP A 263 2.33 -14.37 3.57
CA ASP A 263 1.19 -14.42 4.48
C ASP A 263 -0.08 -13.85 3.83
N ALA A 264 0.05 -12.71 3.15
CA ALA A 264 -1.05 -12.11 2.41
C ALA A 264 -1.55 -13.02 1.28
N ALA A 265 -0.65 -13.60 0.47
CA ALA A 265 -1.02 -14.49 -0.62
C ALA A 265 -1.74 -15.76 -0.12
N VAL A 266 -1.29 -16.32 1.01
CA VAL A 266 -1.93 -17.45 1.66
C VAL A 266 -3.32 -17.09 2.19
N SER A 267 -3.42 -15.96 2.90
CA SER A 267 -4.68 -15.47 3.50
C SER A 267 -5.73 -15.14 2.44
N ILE A 268 -5.33 -14.57 1.30
CA ILE A 268 -6.22 -14.26 0.17
C ILE A 268 -6.75 -15.54 -0.48
N GLY A 269 -5.96 -16.62 -0.51
CA GLY A 269 -6.44 -17.91 -1.00
C GLY A 269 -5.72 -18.47 -2.22
N PHE A 270 -4.60 -17.87 -2.66
CA PHE A 270 -3.80 -18.42 -3.75
C PHE A 270 -3.43 -19.89 -3.46
N LYS A 271 -3.59 -20.75 -4.44
CA LYS A 271 -3.31 -22.18 -4.32
C LYS A 271 -1.84 -22.47 -4.61
N ASP A 272 -1.29 -21.86 -5.64
CA ASP A 272 0.10 -22.01 -6.04
C ASP A 272 0.85 -20.68 -5.88
N ILE A 273 1.97 -20.74 -5.20
CA ILE A 273 2.83 -19.57 -4.93
C ILE A 273 4.25 -19.94 -5.32
N LEU A 274 4.88 -19.11 -6.15
CA LEU A 274 6.28 -19.22 -6.52
C LEU A 274 7.01 -17.92 -6.19
N LEU A 275 8.08 -18.02 -5.41
CA LEU A 275 9.00 -16.93 -5.16
C LEU A 275 10.19 -17.03 -6.13
N ALA A 276 10.39 -16.00 -6.96
CA ALA A 276 11.54 -15.92 -7.86
C ALA A 276 12.37 -14.67 -7.53
N GLY A 277 13.68 -14.85 -7.32
CA GLY A 277 14.52 -13.70 -6.98
C GLY A 277 16.02 -13.97 -7.04
N HIS A 278 16.77 -12.86 -7.05
CA HIS A 278 18.22 -12.91 -7.06
C HIS A 278 18.76 -13.53 -5.78
N ILE A 279 19.78 -14.40 -5.91
CA ILE A 279 20.42 -15.12 -4.80
C ILE A 279 20.86 -14.17 -3.68
N GLY A 280 21.34 -12.97 -4.01
CA GLY A 280 21.77 -11.97 -3.04
C GLY A 280 20.67 -11.49 -2.07
N LYS A 281 19.38 -11.69 -2.41
CA LYS A 281 18.25 -11.48 -1.49
C LYS A 281 17.74 -12.80 -0.91
N LEU A 282 17.53 -13.81 -1.75
CA LEU A 282 16.87 -15.03 -1.34
C LEU A 282 17.73 -15.95 -0.46
N VAL A 283 19.07 -15.83 -0.49
CA VAL A 283 19.92 -16.56 0.46
C VAL A 283 19.56 -16.24 1.91
N LYS A 284 19.08 -15.03 2.21
CA LYS A 284 18.63 -14.64 3.55
C LYS A 284 17.42 -15.47 4.01
N VAL A 285 16.53 -15.82 3.06
CA VAL A 285 15.37 -16.67 3.33
C VAL A 285 15.79 -18.10 3.72
N ALA A 286 16.95 -18.57 3.26
CA ALA A 286 17.52 -19.84 3.75
C ALA A 286 17.81 -19.81 5.25
N GLY A 287 18.11 -18.64 5.82
CA GLY A 287 18.23 -18.41 7.27
C GLY A 287 16.94 -17.98 7.95
N ASN A 288 15.78 -18.16 7.31
CA ASN A 288 14.46 -17.73 7.81
C ASN A 288 14.32 -16.19 7.99
N ILE A 289 15.13 -15.39 7.30
CA ILE A 289 15.07 -13.94 7.30
C ILE A 289 14.05 -13.52 6.23
N MET A 290 12.84 -13.19 6.65
CA MET A 290 11.68 -12.95 5.77
C MET A 290 11.52 -11.49 5.33
N ASN A 291 12.22 -10.55 5.98
CA ASN A 291 12.46 -9.21 5.45
C ASN A 291 13.93 -9.14 4.97
N THR A 292 14.11 -9.06 3.65
CA THR A 292 15.45 -9.14 3.04
C THR A 292 16.19 -7.80 2.99
N HIS A 293 15.67 -6.74 3.63
CA HIS A 293 16.37 -5.46 3.73
C HIS A 293 17.66 -5.59 4.53
N SER A 294 18.73 -4.91 4.12
CA SER A 294 20.04 -5.00 4.76
C SER A 294 20.05 -4.44 6.18
N SER A 295 19.18 -3.46 6.48
CA SER A 295 19.05 -2.92 7.85
C SER A 295 18.44 -3.90 8.85
N VAL A 296 17.72 -4.92 8.37
CA VAL A 296 17.12 -5.97 9.22
C VAL A 296 18.16 -7.05 9.50
N ALA A 297 18.82 -7.55 8.46
CA ALA A 297 19.91 -8.49 8.58
C ALA A 297 20.73 -8.53 7.28
N ASP A 298 22.03 -8.64 7.39
CA ASP A 298 22.94 -8.91 6.27
C ASP A 298 23.79 -10.15 6.57
N SER A 299 23.18 -11.31 6.55
CA SER A 299 23.82 -12.60 6.88
C SER A 299 24.08 -13.44 5.63
N ARG A 300 24.31 -12.78 4.48
CA ARG A 300 24.46 -13.49 3.19
C ARG A 300 25.69 -14.37 3.15
N MET A 301 26.81 -13.85 3.61
CA MET A 301 28.11 -14.54 3.57
C MET A 301 28.15 -15.66 4.62
N GLU A 302 27.66 -15.41 5.81
CA GLU A 302 27.53 -16.40 6.88
C GLU A 302 26.65 -17.58 6.45
N LEU A 303 25.54 -17.31 5.79
CA LEU A 303 24.66 -18.38 5.28
C LEU A 303 25.32 -19.19 4.17
N LEU A 304 25.98 -18.52 3.20
CA LEU A 304 26.72 -19.22 2.15
C LEU A 304 27.86 -20.05 2.73
N ALA A 305 28.64 -19.49 3.66
CA ALA A 305 29.75 -20.18 4.33
C ALA A 305 29.27 -21.39 5.12
N ALA A 306 28.15 -21.26 5.86
CA ALA A 306 27.55 -22.38 6.61
C ALA A 306 27.07 -23.50 5.68
N HIS A 307 26.39 -23.18 4.59
CA HIS A 307 25.96 -24.16 3.60
C HIS A 307 27.15 -24.81 2.87
N ALA A 308 28.22 -24.03 2.56
CA ALA A 308 29.44 -24.52 1.94
C ALA A 308 30.20 -25.50 2.86
N ALA A 309 30.31 -25.18 4.14
CA ALA A 309 30.97 -26.04 5.13
C ALA A 309 30.28 -27.43 5.19
N VAL A 310 28.94 -27.46 5.16
CA VAL A 310 28.18 -28.73 5.12
C VAL A 310 28.38 -29.49 3.80
N CYS A 311 28.68 -28.78 2.70
CA CYS A 311 29.02 -29.36 1.40
C CYS A 311 30.49 -29.77 1.31
N GLY A 312 31.27 -29.67 2.38
CA GLY A 312 32.65 -30.11 2.45
C GLY A 312 33.68 -29.01 2.10
N ALA A 313 33.30 -27.73 2.15
CA ALA A 313 34.24 -26.63 1.96
C ALA A 313 35.32 -26.66 3.08
N PRO A 314 36.63 -26.57 2.73
CA PRO A 314 37.68 -26.45 3.74
C PRO A 314 37.58 -25.12 4.50
N ALA A 315 38.25 -25.05 5.68
CA ALA A 315 38.19 -23.86 6.53
C ALA A 315 38.63 -22.58 5.81
N GLU A 316 39.69 -22.68 5.02
CA GLU A 316 40.22 -21.55 4.26
C GLU A 316 39.22 -20.98 3.24
N LEU A 317 38.45 -21.86 2.57
CA LEU A 317 37.38 -21.41 1.65
C LEU A 317 36.22 -20.80 2.44
N THR A 318 35.90 -21.37 3.61
CA THR A 318 34.84 -20.85 4.47
C THR A 318 35.19 -19.43 4.96
N GLU A 319 36.43 -19.16 5.33
CA GLU A 319 36.92 -17.83 5.69
C GLU A 319 36.84 -16.87 4.50
N GLN A 320 37.29 -17.30 3.31
CA GLN A 320 37.17 -16.48 2.10
C GLN A 320 35.74 -16.11 1.74
N LEU A 321 34.77 -17.01 1.99
CA LEU A 321 33.37 -16.75 1.78
C LEU A 321 32.83 -15.70 2.75
N LEU A 322 33.24 -15.73 4.02
CA LEU A 322 32.85 -14.73 5.03
C LEU A 322 33.37 -13.33 4.67
N ASP A 323 34.58 -13.25 4.08
CA ASP A 323 35.19 -11.98 3.66
C ASP A 323 34.75 -11.49 2.27
N ALA A 324 33.94 -12.26 1.56
CA ALA A 324 33.47 -11.88 0.22
C ALA A 324 32.61 -10.62 0.23
N ALA A 325 32.99 -9.64 -0.59
CA ALA A 325 32.26 -8.36 -0.63
C ALA A 325 30.85 -8.45 -1.23
N THR A 326 30.62 -9.44 -2.11
CA THR A 326 29.33 -9.63 -2.80
C THR A 326 28.98 -11.09 -2.93
N THR A 327 27.70 -11.38 -3.09
CA THR A 327 27.21 -12.74 -3.36
C THR A 327 27.84 -13.34 -4.63
N ASP A 328 28.04 -12.52 -5.67
CA ASP A 328 28.66 -12.99 -6.91
C ASP A 328 30.13 -13.38 -6.70
N ALA A 329 30.87 -12.62 -5.91
CA ALA A 329 32.24 -12.98 -5.53
C ALA A 329 32.28 -14.31 -4.75
N ALA A 330 31.34 -14.50 -3.82
CA ALA A 330 31.21 -15.77 -3.10
C ALA A 330 30.87 -16.94 -4.02
N LEU A 331 30.00 -16.72 -5.03
CA LEU A 331 29.69 -17.74 -6.03
C LEU A 331 30.88 -18.09 -6.92
N ASP A 332 31.74 -17.11 -7.27
CA ASP A 332 32.98 -17.37 -8.03
C ASP A 332 33.96 -18.24 -7.22
N LEU A 333 34.08 -17.98 -5.91
CA LEU A 333 34.92 -18.83 -5.02
C LEU A 333 34.37 -20.27 -4.94
N LEU A 334 33.06 -20.43 -4.82
CA LEU A 334 32.41 -21.74 -4.80
C LEU A 334 32.56 -22.48 -6.14
N ASP A 335 32.49 -21.74 -7.25
CA ASP A 335 32.65 -22.31 -8.60
C ASP A 335 34.09 -22.83 -8.82
N ALA A 336 35.06 -22.00 -8.44
CA ALA A 336 36.49 -22.39 -8.48
C ALA A 336 36.79 -23.64 -7.62
N ALA A 337 36.04 -23.84 -6.55
CA ALA A 337 36.15 -25.02 -5.68
C ALA A 337 35.31 -26.21 -6.12
N GLY A 338 34.49 -26.07 -7.19
CA GLY A 338 33.57 -27.13 -7.66
C GLY A 338 32.41 -27.41 -6.72
N LEU A 339 32.07 -26.48 -5.82
CA LEU A 339 31.03 -26.64 -4.78
C LEU A 339 29.76 -25.82 -5.08
N LYS A 340 29.75 -24.97 -6.09
CA LYS A 340 28.68 -24.03 -6.40
C LYS A 340 27.32 -24.70 -6.49
N ASP A 341 27.20 -25.72 -7.32
CA ASP A 341 25.91 -26.40 -7.56
C ASP A 341 25.38 -27.09 -6.29
N ALA A 342 26.25 -27.75 -5.51
CA ALA A 342 25.88 -28.40 -4.27
C ALA A 342 25.40 -27.39 -3.22
N VAL A 343 26.09 -26.26 -3.09
CA VAL A 343 25.73 -25.19 -2.16
C VAL A 343 24.42 -24.50 -2.58
N LEU A 344 24.27 -24.18 -3.87
CA LEU A 344 23.04 -23.57 -4.38
C LEU A 344 21.82 -24.48 -4.24
N ALA A 345 21.96 -25.77 -4.52
CA ALA A 345 20.89 -26.75 -4.29
C ALA A 345 20.46 -26.76 -2.82
N ARG A 346 21.43 -26.82 -1.89
CA ARG A 346 21.17 -26.81 -0.46
C ARG A 346 20.54 -25.50 0.03
N VAL A 347 20.98 -24.36 -0.48
CA VAL A 347 20.38 -23.04 -0.20
C VAL A 347 18.95 -23.01 -0.71
N SER A 348 18.72 -23.48 -1.96
CA SER A 348 17.38 -23.53 -2.56
C SER A 348 16.41 -24.39 -1.73
N ASP A 349 16.87 -25.57 -1.30
CA ASP A 349 16.08 -26.45 -0.41
C ASP A 349 15.72 -25.78 0.92
N ALA A 350 16.68 -25.07 1.52
CA ALA A 350 16.47 -24.34 2.77
C ALA A 350 15.46 -23.18 2.58
N VAL A 351 15.56 -22.43 1.48
CA VAL A 351 14.59 -21.38 1.10
C VAL A 351 13.19 -21.99 0.98
N GLN A 352 13.05 -23.02 0.16
CA GLN A 352 11.75 -23.69 -0.07
C GLN A 352 11.16 -24.26 1.22
N LYS A 353 11.98 -24.88 2.06
CA LYS A 353 11.57 -25.40 3.36
C LYS A 353 11.01 -24.29 4.26
N ASN A 354 11.72 -23.15 4.37
CA ASN A 354 11.31 -22.05 5.23
C ASN A 354 10.03 -21.36 4.72
N LEU A 355 9.91 -21.17 3.39
CA LEU A 355 8.68 -20.65 2.78
C LEU A 355 7.49 -21.58 3.02
N THR A 356 7.68 -22.90 2.80
CA THR A 356 6.66 -23.91 3.00
C THR A 356 6.22 -23.99 4.47
N ALA A 357 7.17 -23.93 5.40
CA ALA A 357 6.87 -23.92 6.84
C ALA A 357 6.05 -22.70 7.25
N ARG A 358 6.38 -21.50 6.73
CA ARG A 358 5.61 -20.28 7.01
C ARG A 358 4.23 -20.32 6.38
N ALA A 359 4.12 -20.75 5.13
CA ALA A 359 2.85 -20.79 4.41
C ALA A 359 1.90 -21.91 4.88
N GLY A 360 2.40 -22.91 5.60
CA GLY A 360 1.64 -24.11 5.96
C GLY A 360 1.26 -24.99 4.75
N LYS A 361 1.84 -24.74 3.59
CA LYS A 361 1.61 -25.47 2.32
C LYS A 361 2.84 -25.34 1.41
N PRO A 362 2.99 -26.21 0.38
CA PRO A 362 4.09 -26.14 -0.56
C PRO A 362 4.19 -24.77 -1.25
N VAL A 363 5.38 -24.20 -1.28
CA VAL A 363 5.72 -22.95 -1.98
C VAL A 363 6.95 -23.21 -2.85
N GLY A 364 6.89 -22.87 -4.11
CA GLY A 364 8.04 -22.97 -5.02
C GLY A 364 9.04 -21.82 -4.78
N ALA A 365 10.32 -22.12 -5.03
CA ALA A 365 11.38 -21.09 -5.01
C ALA A 365 12.30 -21.23 -6.21
N VAL A 366 12.64 -20.11 -6.84
CA VAL A 366 13.64 -20.02 -7.91
C VAL A 366 14.66 -18.95 -7.54
N LEU A 367 15.90 -19.38 -7.40
CA LEU A 367 17.04 -18.51 -7.14
C LEU A 367 17.85 -18.36 -8.43
N PHE A 368 18.21 -17.15 -8.77
CA PHE A 368 19.06 -16.88 -9.94
C PHE A 368 20.17 -15.90 -9.59
N SER A 369 21.25 -15.89 -10.37
CA SER A 369 22.28 -14.86 -10.39
C SER A 369 22.27 -14.16 -11.74
N MET A 370 22.91 -13.02 -11.84
CA MET A 370 23.07 -12.28 -13.11
C MET A 370 24.23 -12.81 -13.96
N LYS A 371 24.95 -13.83 -13.48
CA LYS A 371 26.05 -14.52 -14.15
C LYS A 371 25.63 -15.88 -14.68
#